data_c29e4e88c4798e6a0d8cc5e470e8e474
#
_entry.id   c29e4e88c4798e6a0d8cc5e470e8e474
#
_cell.length_a   1.000
_cell.length_b   1.000
_cell.length_c   1.000
_cell.angle_alpha   90.00
_cell.angle_beta   90.00
_cell.angle_gamma   90.00
#
_symmetry.space_group_name_H-M   'P 1'
#
loop_
_entity.id
_entity.type
_entity.pdbx_description
1 polymer ?
#
loop_
_entity_poly.entity_id
_entity_poly.type
_entity_poly.pdbx_seq_one_letter_code
_entity_poly.pdbx_strand_id
1 'polypeptide(L)'
;MAAEIHSRPQSSRPVLLNKIEGHSDAVNTALLIPKEDGVITVSEDRTIRVWLKRDSGQYWPSIYHTVSSPCSCMSYHHESRRIFIGQDNGAIVEFLISEDFNKMNHVKTYQAHQNRVSDLVFSLENQWLISTAHDKSISWMSTQSGSVLGRHSFSSWASCLQYDNDTQHAFVGDYSGQITLLKLDGQTCSVISTLKGHEGSIAALYWDPVQRWLFSGASDHSVIMWDIGGRQGRTLLLQGHHEKVQALRYLPLTHQLVSCSADGGITVWNMDTTREEASQWLESDSCQKCEQPFFWNIKQMWDSKTLGLRQHHCRKCGKAICGKCSSKRSTYPIMGFEFQVRMCDDCIDTIKEEDRTPLATFHEGKHNIAHMDMDPSRGLMVTCGSDRVVKIWDMTQVIGSSVAAGFSSR
;
A
#
# COMPACT_ATOMS: atom_id res chain seq x y z
N MET A 1 -25.45 -8.77 -45.98
CA MET A 1 -24.51 -9.25 -44.94
C MET A 1 -23.92 -8.02 -44.28
N ALA A 2 -24.46 -7.62 -43.14
CA ALA A 2 -23.89 -6.53 -42.37
C ALA A 2 -22.73 -7.10 -41.52
N ALA A 3 -21.56 -6.54 -41.68
CA ALA A 3 -20.41 -6.87 -40.86
C ALA A 3 -20.66 -6.36 -39.44
N GLU A 4 -20.76 -7.27 -38.50
CA GLU A 4 -20.75 -6.93 -37.08
C GLU A 4 -19.37 -6.32 -36.77
N ILE A 5 -19.39 -5.02 -36.53
CA ILE A 5 -18.25 -4.31 -35.99
C ILE A 5 -18.14 -4.74 -34.52
N HIS A 6 -17.30 -5.71 -34.24
CA HIS A 6 -16.89 -5.99 -32.87
C HIS A 6 -16.14 -4.75 -32.36
N SER A 7 -16.85 -3.89 -31.64
CA SER A 7 -16.21 -2.84 -30.85
C SER A 7 -15.26 -3.52 -29.87
N ARG A 8 -13.95 -3.25 -30.02
CA ARG A 8 -12.97 -3.60 -28.98
C ARG A 8 -13.49 -3.06 -27.65
N PRO A 9 -13.51 -3.86 -26.56
CA PRO A 9 -13.90 -3.33 -25.28
C PRO A 9 -13.00 -2.13 -24.98
N GLN A 10 -13.61 -0.96 -24.76
CA GLN A 10 -12.90 0.21 -24.28
C GLN A 10 -12.20 -0.22 -22.99
N SER A 11 -10.87 -0.12 -22.94
CA SER A 11 -10.12 -0.41 -21.74
C SER A 11 -10.62 0.52 -20.64
N SER A 12 -11.25 -0.04 -19.60
CA SER A 12 -11.70 0.71 -18.43
C SER A 12 -10.51 1.39 -17.77
N ARG A 13 -10.57 2.71 -17.64
CA ARG A 13 -9.47 3.53 -17.09
C ARG A 13 -9.99 4.43 -15.98
N PRO A 14 -9.13 4.75 -14.98
CA PRO A 14 -9.41 5.88 -14.09
C PRO A 14 -9.53 7.17 -14.91
N VAL A 15 -10.55 7.97 -14.60
CA VAL A 15 -10.75 9.25 -15.26
C VAL A 15 -10.35 10.36 -14.31
N LEU A 16 -9.41 11.22 -14.73
CA LEU A 16 -9.01 12.37 -13.96
C LEU A 16 -10.12 13.42 -13.95
N LEU A 17 -10.70 13.67 -12.78
CA LEU A 17 -11.77 14.65 -12.61
C LEU A 17 -11.24 16.05 -12.29
N ASN A 18 -10.29 16.14 -11.36
CA ASN A 18 -9.76 17.40 -10.88
C ASN A 18 -8.29 17.28 -10.51
N LYS A 19 -7.58 18.38 -10.66
CA LYS A 19 -6.26 18.64 -10.10
C LYS A 19 -6.37 19.77 -9.07
N ILE A 20 -5.82 19.56 -7.89
CA ILE A 20 -5.69 20.58 -6.86
C ILE A 20 -4.23 20.96 -6.77
N GLU A 21 -3.92 22.22 -7.04
CA GLU A 21 -2.58 22.81 -6.98
C GLU A 21 -2.59 23.97 -5.99
N GLY A 22 -1.48 24.20 -5.32
CA GLY A 22 -1.36 25.30 -4.36
C GLY A 22 -0.37 25.05 -3.24
N HIS A 23 -0.11 23.78 -2.90
CA HIS A 23 0.95 23.48 -1.95
C HIS A 23 2.33 23.81 -2.50
N SER A 24 3.19 24.38 -1.65
CA SER A 24 4.55 24.78 -2.04
C SER A 24 5.59 23.68 -1.85
N ASP A 25 5.20 22.54 -1.30
CA ASP A 25 6.06 21.38 -1.09
C ASP A 25 5.23 20.08 -1.20
N ALA A 26 5.88 18.93 -1.04
CA ALA A 26 5.25 17.62 -1.14
C ALA A 26 3.97 17.52 -0.30
N VAL A 27 2.92 16.96 -0.88
CA VAL A 27 1.68 16.63 -0.19
C VAL A 27 1.78 15.19 0.30
N ASN A 28 1.82 15.02 1.62
CA ASN A 28 2.07 13.72 2.24
C ASN A 28 0.81 12.87 2.40
N THR A 29 -0.35 13.51 2.61
CA THR A 29 -1.61 12.82 2.78
C THR A 29 -2.74 13.65 2.20
N ALA A 30 -3.67 12.99 1.52
CA ALA A 30 -4.91 13.57 1.04
C ALA A 30 -6.06 12.62 1.36
N LEU A 31 -7.15 13.13 1.91
CA LEU A 31 -8.35 12.37 2.26
C LEU A 31 -9.58 12.95 1.58
N LEU A 32 -10.45 12.07 1.11
CA LEU A 32 -11.80 12.44 0.67
C LEU A 32 -12.69 12.62 1.89
N ILE A 33 -13.40 13.76 1.97
CA ILE A 33 -14.36 13.98 3.06
C ILE A 33 -15.61 13.15 2.79
N PRO A 34 -16.02 12.25 3.71
CA PRO A 34 -17.23 11.46 3.51
C PRO A 34 -18.47 12.35 3.31
N LYS A 35 -19.29 12.00 2.35
CA LYS A 35 -20.59 12.67 2.02
C LYS A 35 -20.47 14.14 1.60
N GLU A 36 -19.27 14.65 1.36
CA GLU A 36 -18.99 16.03 0.97
C GLU A 36 -18.12 16.06 -0.28
N ASP A 37 -18.30 17.08 -1.11
CA ASP A 37 -17.38 17.36 -2.22
C ASP A 37 -16.16 18.13 -1.70
N GLY A 38 -15.32 17.44 -0.95
CA GLY A 38 -14.18 18.05 -0.31
C GLY A 38 -13.02 17.10 -0.11
N VAL A 39 -11.84 17.68 0.05
CA VAL A 39 -10.57 17.00 0.27
C VAL A 39 -9.82 17.68 1.39
N ILE A 40 -9.20 16.91 2.27
CA ILE A 40 -8.27 17.40 3.29
C ILE A 40 -6.86 17.02 2.87
N THR A 41 -5.94 17.98 2.89
CA THR A 41 -4.53 17.75 2.54
C THR A 41 -3.59 18.25 3.62
N VAL A 42 -2.51 17.52 3.84
CA VAL A 42 -1.39 17.94 4.69
C VAL A 42 -0.08 17.81 3.94
N SER A 43 0.84 18.74 4.20
CA SER A 43 2.03 18.90 3.38
C SER A 43 3.28 19.19 4.20
N GLU A 44 4.44 18.93 3.59
CA GLU A 44 5.74 19.39 4.06
C GLU A 44 5.83 20.92 4.15
N ASP A 45 4.96 21.67 3.46
CA ASP A 45 4.88 23.13 3.53
C ASP A 45 4.31 23.67 4.85
N ARG A 46 4.05 22.77 5.83
CA ARG A 46 3.52 23.09 7.17
C ARG A 46 2.07 23.55 7.17
N THR A 47 1.31 23.20 6.14
CA THR A 47 -0.10 23.57 6.05
C THR A 47 -1.02 22.37 6.08
N ILE A 48 -2.18 22.60 6.69
CA ILE A 48 -3.35 21.75 6.65
C ILE A 48 -4.40 22.52 5.88
N ARG A 49 -4.91 21.93 4.80
CA ARG A 49 -5.91 22.60 3.95
C ARG A 49 -7.15 21.74 3.79
N VAL A 50 -8.30 22.37 3.88
CA VAL A 50 -9.58 21.78 3.51
C VAL A 50 -10.04 22.44 2.23
N TRP A 51 -10.22 21.65 1.19
CA TRP A 51 -10.63 22.09 -0.13
C TRP A 51 -12.07 21.67 -0.36
N LEU A 52 -12.93 22.64 -0.66
CA LEU A 52 -14.32 22.38 -1.00
C LEU A 52 -14.58 22.73 -2.47
N LYS A 53 -15.35 21.86 -3.13
CA LYS A 53 -15.75 22.06 -4.53
C LYS A 53 -16.84 23.15 -4.61
N ARG A 54 -16.61 24.13 -5.45
CA ARG A 54 -17.58 25.19 -5.75
C ARG A 54 -18.45 24.81 -6.93
N ASP A 55 -19.55 25.56 -7.15
CA ASP A 55 -20.47 25.36 -8.26
C ASP A 55 -19.78 25.43 -9.63
N SER A 56 -18.68 26.14 -9.74
CA SER A 56 -17.81 26.18 -10.92
C SER A 56 -17.11 24.85 -11.24
N GLY A 57 -17.14 23.88 -10.31
CA GLY A 57 -16.39 22.64 -10.40
C GLY A 57 -14.96 22.72 -9.88
N GLN A 58 -14.50 23.90 -9.49
CA GLN A 58 -13.16 24.09 -8.93
C GLN A 58 -13.15 23.91 -7.42
N TYR A 59 -12.02 23.40 -6.90
CA TYR A 59 -11.77 23.27 -5.47
C TYR A 59 -11.06 24.50 -4.92
N TRP A 60 -11.58 25.05 -3.81
CA TRP A 60 -11.03 26.20 -3.13
C TRP A 60 -10.67 25.87 -1.69
N PRO A 61 -9.58 26.45 -1.15
CA PRO A 61 -9.21 26.23 0.24
C PRO A 61 -10.18 26.96 1.17
N SER A 62 -11.09 26.20 1.77
CA SER A 62 -11.99 26.69 2.80
C SER A 62 -11.26 26.90 4.12
N ILE A 63 -10.32 26.01 4.43
CA ILE A 63 -9.39 26.13 5.56
C ILE A 63 -7.97 26.12 5.02
N TYR A 64 -7.19 27.09 5.48
CA TYR A 64 -5.75 27.19 5.25
C TYR A 64 -5.10 27.45 6.61
N HIS A 65 -4.52 26.40 7.21
CA HIS A 65 -3.95 26.50 8.56
C HIS A 65 -2.46 26.16 8.53
N THR A 66 -1.64 27.06 9.09
CA THR A 66 -0.20 26.85 9.19
C THR A 66 0.18 26.35 10.58
N VAL A 67 1.01 25.32 10.62
CA VAL A 67 1.56 24.76 11.86
C VAL A 67 3.09 24.94 11.92
N SER A 68 3.69 24.62 13.06
CA SER A 68 5.11 24.90 13.32
C SER A 68 6.08 23.90 12.70
N SER A 69 5.61 22.75 12.27
CA SER A 69 6.44 21.65 11.73
C SER A 69 5.81 21.05 10.48
N PRO A 70 6.59 20.50 9.54
CA PRO A 70 6.04 19.77 8.40
C PRO A 70 5.05 18.70 8.83
N CYS A 71 3.94 18.59 8.11
CA CYS A 71 2.89 17.63 8.36
C CYS A 71 3.18 16.33 7.60
N SER A 72 3.34 15.22 8.30
CA SER A 72 3.75 13.95 7.70
C SER A 72 2.61 12.98 7.43
N CYS A 73 1.58 13.00 8.26
CA CYS A 73 0.43 12.11 8.17
C CYS A 73 -0.78 12.71 8.88
N MET A 74 -1.95 12.13 8.65
CA MET A 74 -3.17 12.54 9.35
C MET A 74 -4.14 11.38 9.54
N SER A 75 -5.03 11.55 10.52
CA SER A 75 -6.22 10.73 10.69
C SER A 75 -7.41 11.65 10.94
N TYR A 76 -8.50 11.42 10.22
CA TYR A 76 -9.71 12.21 10.32
C TYR A 76 -10.90 11.32 10.67
N HIS A 77 -11.65 11.71 11.69
CA HIS A 77 -12.88 11.05 12.10
C HIS A 77 -14.06 11.97 11.77
N HIS A 78 -14.84 11.61 10.75
CA HIS A 78 -15.85 12.49 10.16
C HIS A 78 -16.99 12.84 11.12
N GLU A 79 -17.53 11.88 11.84
CA GLU A 79 -18.70 12.10 12.71
C GLU A 79 -18.39 12.99 13.89
N SER A 80 -17.21 12.87 14.48
CA SER A 80 -16.74 13.74 15.57
C SER A 80 -16.06 15.00 15.09
N ARG A 81 -15.72 15.11 13.80
CA ARG A 81 -14.97 16.22 13.20
C ARG A 81 -13.57 16.40 13.78
N ARG A 82 -13.03 15.40 14.43
CA ARG A 82 -11.69 15.40 15.01
C ARG A 82 -10.66 15.01 13.95
N ILE A 83 -9.60 15.79 13.87
CA ILE A 83 -8.48 15.53 12.97
C ILE A 83 -7.18 15.54 13.76
N PHE A 84 -6.32 14.57 13.48
CA PHE A 84 -5.01 14.42 14.12
C PHE A 84 -3.93 14.50 13.06
N ILE A 85 -2.95 15.36 13.27
CA ILE A 85 -1.88 15.63 12.32
C ILE A 85 -0.55 15.22 12.93
N GLY A 86 0.11 14.23 12.33
CA GLY A 86 1.47 13.86 12.67
C GLY A 86 2.47 14.82 12.04
N GLN A 87 3.55 15.12 12.75
CA GLN A 87 4.53 16.13 12.34
C GLN A 87 5.95 15.57 12.30
N ASP A 88 6.81 16.26 11.57
CA ASP A 88 8.23 15.92 11.45
C ASP A 88 8.98 16.00 12.78
N ASN A 89 8.54 16.86 13.70
CA ASN A 89 9.12 16.99 15.04
C ASN A 89 8.70 15.89 16.04
N GLY A 90 7.85 14.95 15.62
CA GLY A 90 7.35 13.85 16.48
C GLY A 90 6.10 14.17 17.27
N ALA A 91 5.62 15.39 17.24
CA ALA A 91 4.36 15.79 17.89
C ALA A 91 3.16 15.43 16.99
N ILE A 92 2.01 15.24 17.64
CA ILE A 92 0.73 15.09 16.96
C ILE A 92 -0.19 16.20 17.48
N VAL A 93 -0.85 16.89 16.56
CA VAL A 93 -1.75 18.01 16.89
C VAL A 93 -3.18 17.61 16.56
N GLU A 94 -4.07 17.79 17.52
CA GLU A 94 -5.51 17.54 17.34
C GLU A 94 -6.25 18.85 17.13
N PHE A 95 -7.11 18.86 16.09
CA PHE A 95 -8.03 19.96 15.79
C PHE A 95 -9.47 19.44 15.70
N LEU A 96 -10.40 20.36 15.90
CA LEU A 96 -11.83 20.15 15.65
C LEU A 96 -12.23 20.99 14.44
N ILE A 97 -12.79 20.35 13.43
CA ILE A 97 -13.27 21.01 12.22
C ILE A 97 -14.75 21.37 12.42
N SER A 98 -15.14 22.60 12.07
CA SER A 98 -16.53 23.06 12.13
C SER A 98 -17.42 22.29 11.14
N GLU A 99 -18.72 22.28 11.41
CA GLU A 99 -19.71 21.57 10.56
C GLU A 99 -19.74 22.08 9.12
N ASP A 100 -19.48 23.36 8.91
CA ASP A 100 -19.41 23.97 7.59
C ASP A 100 -18.04 23.85 6.91
N PHE A 101 -17.07 23.18 7.53
CA PHE A 101 -15.70 23.03 7.03
C PHE A 101 -14.99 24.35 6.76
N ASN A 102 -15.28 25.40 7.54
CA ASN A 102 -14.73 26.72 7.35
C ASN A 102 -13.76 27.14 8.47
N LYS A 103 -13.83 26.48 9.63
CA LYS A 103 -12.97 26.76 10.78
C LYS A 103 -12.37 25.49 11.35
N MET A 104 -11.17 25.61 11.87
CA MET A 104 -10.46 24.54 12.53
C MET A 104 -9.84 25.09 13.82
N ASN A 105 -10.24 24.50 14.96
CA ASN A 105 -9.82 24.93 16.28
C ASN A 105 -8.87 23.91 16.90
N HIS A 106 -7.75 24.38 17.44
CA HIS A 106 -6.80 23.55 18.17
C HIS A 106 -7.44 22.98 19.43
N VAL A 107 -7.30 21.66 19.63
CA VAL A 107 -7.80 20.97 20.82
C VAL A 107 -6.64 20.61 21.74
N LYS A 108 -5.64 19.90 21.24
CA LYS A 108 -4.54 19.38 22.06
C LYS A 108 -3.31 19.07 21.18
N THR A 109 -2.13 19.17 21.80
CA THR A 109 -0.87 18.72 21.22
C THR A 109 -0.33 17.56 22.04
N TYR A 110 0.03 16.46 21.35
CA TYR A 110 0.55 15.24 21.95
C TYR A 110 2.04 15.13 21.68
N GLN A 111 2.85 14.97 22.71
CA GLN A 111 4.29 14.70 22.58
C GLN A 111 4.51 13.19 22.42
N ALA A 112 4.22 12.69 21.22
CA ALA A 112 4.15 11.26 20.99
C ALA A 112 5.52 10.61 20.73
N HIS A 113 6.38 11.30 19.97
CA HIS A 113 7.63 10.73 19.47
C HIS A 113 8.78 11.73 19.49
N GLN A 114 10.01 11.21 19.34
CA GLN A 114 11.26 12.00 19.29
C GLN A 114 11.72 12.28 17.86
N ASN A 115 11.02 11.75 16.86
CA ASN A 115 11.34 11.93 15.45
C ASN A 115 10.04 11.92 14.64
N ARG A 116 10.15 12.09 13.32
CA ARG A 116 9.03 12.18 12.38
C ARG A 116 8.00 11.10 12.60
N VAL A 117 6.74 11.49 12.79
CA VAL A 117 5.60 10.58 12.83
C VAL A 117 5.36 10.03 11.42
N SER A 118 5.39 8.72 11.28
CA SER A 118 5.22 8.07 9.97
C SER A 118 3.77 7.71 9.65
N ASP A 119 3.01 7.33 10.67
CA ASP A 119 1.59 6.99 10.51
C ASP A 119 0.86 7.11 11.84
N LEU A 120 -0.46 7.26 11.77
CA LEU A 120 -1.28 7.35 12.96
C LEU A 120 -2.71 6.89 12.71
N VAL A 121 -3.34 6.38 13.78
CA VAL A 121 -4.72 5.93 13.79
C VAL A 121 -5.39 6.42 15.06
N PHE A 122 -6.61 6.94 14.94
CA PHE A 122 -7.46 7.27 16.06
C PHE A 122 -8.53 6.20 16.26
N SER A 123 -8.59 5.63 17.48
CA SER A 123 -9.63 4.70 17.89
C SER A 123 -10.64 5.43 18.78
N LEU A 124 -11.83 5.70 18.23
CA LEU A 124 -12.90 6.37 18.98
C LEU A 124 -13.39 5.52 20.16
N GLU A 125 -13.49 4.22 19.97
CA GLU A 125 -14.00 3.29 20.98
C GLU A 125 -13.17 3.30 22.24
N ASN A 126 -11.85 3.27 22.10
CA ASN A 126 -10.91 3.28 23.20
C ASN A 126 -10.46 4.69 23.61
N GLN A 127 -10.75 5.70 22.80
CA GLN A 127 -10.18 7.05 22.93
C GLN A 127 -8.64 7.00 22.91
N TRP A 128 -8.08 6.16 22.02
CA TRP A 128 -6.65 6.01 21.86
C TRP A 128 -6.17 6.65 20.57
N LEU A 129 -5.04 7.30 20.66
CA LEU A 129 -4.24 7.76 19.53
C LEU A 129 -3.02 6.86 19.40
N ILE A 130 -2.97 6.07 18.34
CA ILE A 130 -1.90 5.10 18.08
C ILE A 130 -1.05 5.65 16.94
N SER A 131 0.26 5.67 17.12
CA SER A 131 1.17 6.24 16.14
C SER A 131 2.50 5.53 16.06
N THR A 132 3.10 5.55 14.89
CA THR A 132 4.44 5.06 14.59
C THR A 132 5.33 6.20 14.14
N ALA A 133 6.64 6.07 14.32
CA ALA A 133 7.57 7.12 13.96
C ALA A 133 8.98 6.61 13.61
N HIS A 134 9.80 7.53 13.08
CA HIS A 134 11.20 7.29 12.78
C HIS A 134 12.09 7.22 14.03
N ASP A 135 11.55 7.35 15.22
CA ASP A 135 12.22 7.02 16.47
C ASP A 135 12.20 5.50 16.77
N LYS A 136 11.80 4.69 15.79
CA LYS A 136 11.73 3.22 15.87
C LYS A 136 10.69 2.71 16.87
N SER A 137 9.60 3.44 17.06
CA SER A 137 8.59 3.04 18.04
C SER A 137 7.17 3.15 17.53
N ILE A 138 6.29 2.37 18.17
CA ILE A 138 4.85 2.60 18.22
C ILE A 138 4.52 3.13 19.62
N SER A 139 3.65 4.12 19.70
CA SER A 139 3.10 4.60 20.97
C SER A 139 1.59 4.66 20.88
N TRP A 140 0.94 4.47 22.01
CA TRP A 140 -0.50 4.70 22.12
C TRP A 140 -0.77 5.57 23.34
N MET A 141 -1.66 6.53 23.13
CA MET A 141 -1.94 7.60 24.07
C MET A 141 -3.44 7.71 24.31
N SER A 142 -3.83 8.12 25.52
CA SER A 142 -5.20 8.49 25.79
C SER A 142 -5.50 9.89 25.25
N THR A 143 -6.51 10.03 24.42
CA THR A 143 -6.95 11.34 23.96
C THR A 143 -7.69 12.13 25.05
N GLN A 144 -8.18 11.48 26.08
CA GLN A 144 -8.85 12.11 27.22
C GLN A 144 -7.85 12.77 28.15
N SER A 145 -6.82 12.05 28.58
CA SER A 145 -5.80 12.57 29.49
C SER A 145 -4.61 13.24 28.76
N GLY A 146 -4.37 12.89 27.50
CA GLY A 146 -3.19 13.30 26.76
C GLY A 146 -1.91 12.57 27.16
N SER A 147 -2.00 11.57 28.03
CA SER A 147 -0.84 10.83 28.53
C SER A 147 -0.51 9.61 27.67
N VAL A 148 0.77 9.25 27.62
CA VAL A 148 1.24 8.03 27.01
C VAL A 148 0.79 6.83 27.83
N LEU A 149 0.07 5.89 27.21
CA LEU A 149 -0.32 4.64 27.84
C LEU A 149 0.77 3.58 27.69
N GLY A 150 1.40 3.48 26.54
CA GLY A 150 2.48 2.54 26.33
C GLY A 150 3.30 2.83 25.07
N ARG A 151 4.44 2.16 24.97
CA ARG A 151 5.36 2.20 23.85
C ARG A 151 5.96 0.82 23.61
N HIS A 152 6.30 0.57 22.34
CA HIS A 152 7.10 -0.59 21.96
C HIS A 152 8.14 -0.15 20.90
N SER A 153 9.36 -0.65 21.06
CA SER A 153 10.48 -0.28 20.18
C SER A 153 10.80 -1.38 19.18
N PHE A 154 11.15 -0.97 17.98
CA PHE A 154 11.60 -1.82 16.88
C PHE A 154 13.10 -1.63 16.63
N SER A 155 13.67 -2.51 15.81
CA SER A 155 15.08 -2.40 15.40
C SER A 155 15.31 -1.39 14.28
N SER A 156 14.27 -0.95 13.60
CA SER A 156 14.31 -0.04 12.45
C SER A 156 13.21 1.01 12.54
N TRP A 157 13.30 2.06 11.72
CA TRP A 157 12.25 3.08 11.61
C TRP A 157 10.92 2.43 11.27
N ALA A 158 9.89 2.74 12.03
CA ALA A 158 8.52 2.35 11.70
C ALA A 158 8.00 3.24 10.57
N SER A 159 7.35 2.64 9.59
CA SER A 159 6.93 3.34 8.36
C SER A 159 5.44 3.45 8.18
N CYS A 160 4.68 2.44 8.62
CA CYS A 160 3.24 2.40 8.43
C CYS A 160 2.56 1.57 9.50
N LEU A 161 1.26 1.82 9.67
CA LEU A 161 0.45 1.28 10.76
C LEU A 161 -0.96 0.96 10.26
N GLN A 162 -1.46 -0.21 10.63
CA GLN A 162 -2.89 -0.54 10.59
C GLN A 162 -3.33 -1.05 11.96
N TYR A 163 -4.60 -0.86 12.29
CA TYR A 163 -5.14 -1.23 13.59
C TYR A 163 -6.51 -1.87 13.46
N ASP A 164 -6.72 -2.97 14.17
CA ASP A 164 -8.01 -3.63 14.30
C ASP A 164 -8.63 -3.26 15.67
N ASN A 165 -9.70 -2.47 15.66
CA ASN A 165 -10.39 -2.04 16.85
C ASN A 165 -11.01 -3.20 17.64
N ASP A 166 -11.55 -4.19 16.95
CA ASP A 166 -12.30 -5.29 17.59
C ASP A 166 -11.38 -6.20 18.39
N THR A 167 -10.19 -6.47 17.88
CA THR A 167 -9.22 -7.37 18.50
C THR A 167 -8.07 -6.64 19.19
N GLN A 168 -7.97 -5.31 18.99
CA GLN A 168 -6.87 -4.47 19.49
C GLN A 168 -5.49 -4.91 18.97
N HIS A 169 -5.44 -5.41 17.74
CA HIS A 169 -4.19 -5.74 17.07
C HIS A 169 -3.67 -4.57 16.23
N ALA A 170 -2.39 -4.30 16.35
CA ALA A 170 -1.67 -3.34 15.52
C ALA A 170 -0.71 -4.06 14.58
N PHE A 171 -0.67 -3.61 13.33
CA PHE A 171 0.26 -4.09 12.31
C PHE A 171 1.22 -2.95 11.98
N VAL A 172 2.51 -3.16 12.20
CA VAL A 172 3.54 -2.15 11.99
C VAL A 172 4.55 -2.63 10.97
N GLY A 173 4.65 -1.90 9.86
CA GLY A 173 5.71 -2.08 8.88
C GLY A 173 6.92 -1.21 9.21
N ASP A 174 8.12 -1.67 8.86
CA ASP A 174 9.35 -0.92 9.11
C ASP A 174 10.30 -0.88 7.90
N TYR A 175 11.38 -0.13 8.03
CA TYR A 175 12.36 0.06 6.97
C TYR A 175 13.23 -1.17 6.72
N SER A 176 13.24 -2.16 7.62
CA SER A 176 13.91 -3.45 7.39
C SER A 176 13.12 -4.41 6.51
N GLY A 177 11.87 -4.09 6.18
CA GLY A 177 10.97 -4.96 5.43
C GLY A 177 10.16 -5.92 6.29
N GLN A 178 10.26 -5.79 7.60
CA GLN A 178 9.51 -6.62 8.56
C GLN A 178 8.18 -5.98 8.89
N ILE A 179 7.18 -6.81 9.10
CA ILE A 179 5.88 -6.43 9.65
C ILE A 179 5.72 -7.09 11.01
N THR A 180 5.44 -6.30 12.03
CA THR A 180 5.22 -6.81 13.39
C THR A 180 3.74 -6.73 13.74
N LEU A 181 3.18 -7.85 14.21
CA LEU A 181 1.83 -7.93 14.72
C LEU A 181 1.86 -7.85 16.24
N LEU A 182 1.21 -6.83 16.78
CA LEU A 182 1.15 -6.54 18.22
C LEU A 182 -0.29 -6.62 18.73
N LYS A 183 -0.46 -7.15 19.92
CA LYS A 183 -1.68 -7.01 20.71
C LYS A 183 -1.46 -5.87 21.71
N LEU A 184 -2.29 -4.83 21.65
CA LEU A 184 -2.27 -3.74 22.62
C LEU A 184 -3.26 -4.04 23.75
N ASP A 185 -2.81 -3.91 24.98
CA ASP A 185 -3.61 -4.17 26.17
C ASP A 185 -3.32 -3.13 27.26
N GLY A 186 -4.15 -2.09 27.31
CA GLY A 186 -3.98 -1.01 28.26
C GLY A 186 -2.62 -0.34 28.14
N GLN A 187 -1.75 -0.56 29.13
CA GLN A 187 -0.39 0.01 29.16
C GLN A 187 0.68 -0.93 28.62
N THR A 188 0.31 -2.15 28.25
CA THR A 188 1.23 -3.19 27.81
C THR A 188 0.92 -3.64 26.40
N CYS A 189 1.87 -4.28 25.73
CA CYS A 189 1.66 -4.97 24.49
C CYS A 189 2.41 -6.30 24.46
N SER A 190 1.96 -7.19 23.60
CA SER A 190 2.65 -8.44 23.30
C SER A 190 2.88 -8.57 21.80
N VAL A 191 4.08 -9.02 21.43
CA VAL A 191 4.38 -9.35 20.04
C VAL A 191 3.76 -10.72 19.74
N ILE A 192 2.79 -10.73 18.82
CA ILE A 192 2.09 -11.96 18.43
C ILE A 192 2.90 -12.68 17.35
N SER A 193 3.38 -11.95 16.35
CA SER A 193 4.09 -12.51 15.22
C SER A 193 4.89 -11.44 14.50
N THR A 194 5.88 -11.91 13.73
CA THR A 194 6.62 -11.09 12.77
C THR A 194 6.51 -11.72 11.40
N LEU A 195 6.22 -10.90 10.39
CA LEU A 195 6.04 -11.32 9.01
C LEU A 195 7.25 -10.84 8.20
N LYS A 196 7.94 -11.77 7.57
CA LYS A 196 9.13 -11.52 6.74
C LYS A 196 8.88 -12.07 5.34
N GLY A 197 9.18 -11.28 4.33
CA GLY A 197 8.97 -11.68 2.93
C GLY A 197 9.32 -10.58 1.94
N HIS A 198 9.30 -9.33 2.39
CA HIS A 198 9.79 -8.21 1.60
C HIS A 198 11.31 -8.04 1.72
N GLU A 199 11.94 -7.69 0.61
CA GLU A 199 13.39 -7.40 0.55
C GLU A 199 13.69 -5.90 0.64
N GLY A 200 12.65 -5.09 0.81
CA GLY A 200 12.76 -3.64 0.93
C GLY A 200 11.87 -3.09 2.04
N SER A 201 11.99 -1.79 2.31
CA SER A 201 11.22 -1.12 3.34
C SER A 201 9.72 -1.20 3.05
N ILE A 202 8.93 -1.48 4.08
CA ILE A 202 7.47 -1.46 3.99
C ILE A 202 7.02 0.00 3.80
N ALA A 203 6.21 0.24 2.78
CA ALA A 203 5.71 1.58 2.45
C ALA A 203 4.21 1.72 2.65
N ALA A 204 3.47 0.63 2.57
CA ALA A 204 2.03 0.63 2.69
C ALA A 204 1.54 -0.65 3.36
N LEU A 205 0.50 -0.52 4.17
CA LEU A 205 -0.24 -1.63 4.76
C LEU A 205 -1.74 -1.36 4.60
N TYR A 206 -2.49 -2.42 4.37
CA TYR A 206 -3.95 -2.39 4.43
C TYR A 206 -4.47 -3.66 5.07
N TRP A 207 -5.28 -3.52 6.11
CA TRP A 207 -5.92 -4.61 6.83
C TRP A 207 -7.39 -4.73 6.44
N ASP A 208 -7.82 -5.93 6.01
CA ASP A 208 -9.23 -6.26 5.84
C ASP A 208 -9.71 -7.13 7.00
N PRO A 209 -10.56 -6.60 7.89
CA PRO A 209 -10.98 -7.32 9.09
C PRO A 209 -11.96 -8.45 8.82
N VAL A 210 -12.65 -8.45 7.68
CA VAL A 210 -13.63 -9.49 7.32
C VAL A 210 -12.92 -10.74 6.82
N GLN A 211 -12.07 -10.61 5.81
CA GLN A 211 -11.29 -11.72 5.28
C GLN A 211 -10.10 -12.07 6.19
N ARG A 212 -9.71 -11.15 7.06
CA ARG A 212 -8.50 -11.22 7.87
C ARG A 212 -7.25 -11.37 7.01
N TRP A 213 -7.21 -10.55 5.97
CA TRP A 213 -6.06 -10.43 5.07
C TRP A 213 -5.33 -9.12 5.33
N LEU A 214 -4.02 -9.22 5.45
CA LEU A 214 -3.14 -8.06 5.47
C LEU A 214 -2.44 -7.95 4.12
N PHE A 215 -2.52 -6.76 3.51
CA PHE A 215 -1.79 -6.43 2.30
C PHE A 215 -0.62 -5.52 2.65
N SER A 216 0.54 -5.81 2.11
CA SER A 216 1.74 -4.98 2.29
C SER A 216 2.35 -4.63 0.95
N GLY A 217 2.80 -3.40 0.81
CA GLY A 217 3.56 -2.89 -0.32
C GLY A 217 4.90 -2.35 0.15
N ALA A 218 5.94 -2.53 -0.65
CA ALA A 218 7.29 -2.21 -0.24
C ALA A 218 8.14 -1.59 -1.35
N SER A 219 9.34 -1.14 -0.98
CA SER A 219 10.32 -0.57 -1.91
C SER A 219 10.94 -1.61 -2.85
N ASP A 220 10.72 -2.89 -2.62
CA ASP A 220 11.06 -3.99 -3.53
C ASP A 220 10.08 -4.15 -4.70
N HIS A 221 9.13 -3.23 -4.87
CA HIS A 221 8.11 -3.15 -5.91
C HIS A 221 7.01 -4.21 -5.81
N SER A 222 6.99 -5.01 -4.77
CA SER A 222 6.02 -6.09 -4.60
C SER A 222 4.88 -5.73 -3.66
N VAL A 223 3.77 -6.42 -3.84
CA VAL A 223 2.66 -6.50 -2.91
C VAL A 223 2.59 -7.93 -2.40
N ILE A 224 2.40 -8.11 -1.10
CA ILE A 224 2.17 -9.42 -0.50
C ILE A 224 0.82 -9.40 0.21
N MET A 225 0.00 -10.42 -0.03
CA MET A 225 -1.17 -10.71 0.76
C MET A 225 -0.82 -11.76 1.80
N TRP A 226 -1.06 -11.45 3.08
CA TRP A 226 -0.82 -12.34 4.21
C TRP A 226 -2.18 -12.82 4.73
N ASP A 227 -2.41 -14.12 4.71
CA ASP A 227 -3.62 -14.71 5.29
C ASP A 227 -3.44 -14.94 6.79
N ILE A 228 -3.94 -13.98 7.59
CA ILE A 228 -3.78 -14.00 9.05
C ILE A 228 -4.85 -14.87 9.70
N GLY A 229 -6.04 -14.96 9.12
CA GLY A 229 -7.20 -15.62 9.72
C GLY A 229 -7.50 -17.04 9.24
N GLY A 230 -6.98 -17.41 8.08
CA GLY A 230 -7.26 -18.70 7.44
C GLY A 230 -6.16 -19.73 7.64
N ARG A 231 -5.53 -20.13 6.53
CA ARG A 231 -4.36 -21.00 6.58
C ARG A 231 -3.16 -20.20 7.05
N GLN A 232 -2.78 -20.37 8.29
CA GLN A 232 -1.66 -19.65 8.88
C GLN A 232 -0.39 -19.80 8.04
N GLY A 233 0.23 -18.67 7.72
CA GLY A 233 1.45 -18.60 6.93
C GLY A 233 1.25 -18.61 5.41
N ARG A 234 0.01 -18.65 4.88
CA ARG A 234 -0.22 -18.53 3.45
C ARG A 234 0.05 -17.09 3.01
N THR A 235 0.83 -16.97 1.96
CA THR A 235 1.15 -15.68 1.34
C THR A 235 0.93 -15.74 -0.16
N LEU A 236 0.48 -14.62 -0.73
CA LEU A 236 0.43 -14.45 -2.17
C LEU A 236 1.30 -13.26 -2.56
N LEU A 237 2.22 -13.51 -3.48
CA LEU A 237 3.10 -12.48 -4.03
C LEU A 237 2.44 -11.88 -5.28
N LEU A 238 2.34 -10.56 -5.35
CA LEU A 238 1.78 -9.84 -6.48
C LEU A 238 2.86 -8.90 -7.04
N GLN A 239 3.31 -9.16 -8.24
CA GLN A 239 4.37 -8.41 -8.92
C GLN A 239 3.91 -7.86 -10.25
N GLY A 240 3.97 -6.56 -10.40
CA GLY A 240 3.56 -5.84 -11.60
C GLY A 240 3.96 -4.36 -11.56
N HIS A 241 4.35 -3.85 -10.40
CA HIS A 241 4.88 -2.50 -10.26
C HIS A 241 6.36 -2.43 -10.60
N HIS A 242 6.79 -1.29 -11.15
CA HIS A 242 8.18 -1.00 -11.50
C HIS A 242 8.87 -0.06 -10.52
N GLU A 243 8.15 0.40 -9.52
CA GLU A 243 8.60 1.30 -8.47
C GLU A 243 8.00 0.93 -7.12
N LYS A 244 8.46 1.59 -6.07
CA LYS A 244 7.98 1.45 -4.70
C LYS A 244 6.45 1.51 -4.62
N VAL A 245 5.83 0.53 -4.00
CA VAL A 245 4.39 0.50 -3.76
C VAL A 245 4.06 1.37 -2.53
N GLN A 246 3.40 2.50 -2.76
CA GLN A 246 3.18 3.54 -1.76
C GLN A 246 1.81 3.49 -1.10
N ALA A 247 0.82 2.89 -1.75
CA ALA A 247 -0.54 2.89 -1.23
C ALA A 247 -1.31 1.64 -1.68
N LEU A 248 -2.18 1.17 -0.80
CA LEU A 248 -3.00 -0.03 -1.00
C LEU A 248 -4.43 0.20 -0.50
N ARG A 249 -5.41 -0.32 -1.24
CA ARG A 249 -6.81 -0.37 -0.81
C ARG A 249 -7.47 -1.64 -1.30
N TYR A 250 -7.99 -2.45 -0.39
CA TYR A 250 -8.82 -3.61 -0.74
C TYR A 250 -10.30 -3.22 -0.77
N LEU A 251 -11.01 -3.69 -1.80
CA LEU A 251 -12.43 -3.43 -2.02
C LEU A 251 -13.21 -4.72 -1.80
N PRO A 252 -13.87 -4.91 -0.63
CA PRO A 252 -14.50 -6.18 -0.29
C PRO A 252 -15.66 -6.56 -1.22
N LEU A 253 -16.41 -5.57 -1.71
CA LEU A 253 -17.61 -5.83 -2.53
C LEU A 253 -17.28 -6.36 -3.93
N THR A 254 -16.15 -5.97 -4.49
CA THR A 254 -15.72 -6.38 -5.83
C THR A 254 -14.56 -7.36 -5.81
N HIS A 255 -14.04 -7.69 -4.63
CA HIS A 255 -12.83 -8.50 -4.45
C HIS A 255 -11.64 -8.01 -5.29
N GLN A 256 -11.41 -6.71 -5.25
CA GLN A 256 -10.31 -6.05 -5.96
C GLN A 256 -9.35 -5.40 -4.98
N LEU A 257 -8.07 -5.39 -5.32
CA LEU A 257 -7.05 -4.63 -4.63
C LEU A 257 -6.56 -3.52 -5.56
N VAL A 258 -6.56 -2.30 -5.09
CA VAL A 258 -5.95 -1.16 -5.78
C VAL A 258 -4.61 -0.87 -5.13
N SER A 259 -3.56 -0.84 -5.92
CA SER A 259 -2.21 -0.47 -5.47
C SER A 259 -1.66 0.67 -6.32
N CYS A 260 -0.91 1.57 -5.67
CA CYS A 260 -0.30 2.71 -6.33
C CYS A 260 1.20 2.72 -6.07
N SER A 261 1.97 2.97 -7.12
CA SER A 261 3.43 3.09 -7.04
C SER A 261 3.90 4.54 -7.14
N ALA A 262 5.12 4.79 -6.67
CA ALA A 262 5.70 6.13 -6.58
C ALA A 262 5.82 6.84 -7.95
N ASP A 263 5.92 6.09 -9.04
CA ASP A 263 5.99 6.62 -10.41
C ASP A 263 4.63 7.00 -11.03
N GLY A 264 3.56 6.86 -10.27
CA GLY A 264 2.19 7.16 -10.72
C GLY A 264 1.42 5.97 -11.27
N GLY A 265 1.96 4.77 -11.21
CA GLY A 265 1.28 3.55 -11.61
C GLY A 265 0.11 3.22 -10.68
N ILE A 266 -1.05 2.95 -11.26
CA ILE A 266 -2.25 2.49 -10.56
C ILE A 266 -2.56 1.10 -11.09
N THR A 267 -2.58 0.11 -10.21
CA THR A 267 -2.86 -1.28 -10.58
C THR A 267 -4.09 -1.77 -9.85
N VAL A 268 -5.00 -2.40 -10.57
CA VAL A 268 -6.19 -3.03 -10.01
C VAL A 268 -6.08 -4.53 -10.18
N TRP A 269 -5.96 -5.24 -9.06
CA TRP A 269 -5.79 -6.69 -8.98
C TRP A 269 -7.14 -7.36 -8.76
N ASN A 270 -7.44 -8.36 -9.59
CA ASN A 270 -8.57 -9.25 -9.33
C ASN A 270 -8.18 -10.24 -8.21
N MET A 271 -8.80 -10.11 -7.05
CA MET A 271 -8.58 -10.99 -5.89
C MET A 271 -9.64 -12.10 -5.77
N ASP A 272 -10.59 -12.16 -6.69
CA ASP A 272 -11.63 -13.21 -6.72
C ASP A 272 -11.11 -14.53 -7.31
N THR A 273 -9.96 -14.50 -7.95
CA THR A 273 -9.30 -15.66 -8.54
C THR A 273 -8.38 -16.33 -7.54
N THR A 274 -8.43 -17.68 -7.47
CA THR A 274 -7.46 -18.44 -6.67
C THR A 274 -6.09 -18.36 -7.30
N ARG A 275 -5.12 -17.80 -6.57
CA ARG A 275 -3.71 -17.78 -6.97
C ARG A 275 -2.91 -18.86 -6.26
N GLU A 276 -1.82 -19.25 -6.87
CA GLU A 276 -0.84 -20.16 -6.29
C GLU A 276 0.24 -19.37 -5.54
N GLU A 277 0.73 -19.94 -4.46
CA GLU A 277 1.88 -19.39 -3.77
C GLU A 277 3.13 -19.51 -4.64
N ALA A 278 4.00 -18.50 -4.59
CA ALA A 278 5.28 -18.54 -5.29
C ALA A 278 6.13 -19.69 -4.77
N SER A 279 6.77 -20.42 -5.68
CA SER A 279 7.65 -21.51 -5.32
C SER A 279 8.85 -21.03 -4.51
N GLN A 280 9.18 -21.80 -3.49
CA GLN A 280 10.38 -21.54 -2.70
C GLN A 280 11.63 -21.77 -3.54
N TRP A 281 12.58 -20.83 -3.47
CA TRP A 281 13.84 -20.97 -4.20
C TRP A 281 14.72 -22.05 -3.58
N LEU A 282 15.22 -22.93 -4.46
CA LEU A 282 16.08 -24.01 -4.06
C LEU A 282 17.54 -23.58 -4.08
N GLU A 283 18.31 -24.05 -3.11
CA GLU A 283 19.76 -23.84 -3.05
C GLU A 283 20.49 -24.95 -3.77
N SER A 284 21.50 -24.61 -4.57
CA SER A 284 22.38 -25.56 -5.24
C SER A 284 23.70 -24.89 -5.63
N ASP A 285 24.78 -25.65 -5.60
CA ASP A 285 26.09 -25.21 -6.05
C ASP A 285 26.30 -25.35 -7.57
N SER A 286 25.35 -26.02 -8.24
CA SER A 286 25.37 -26.28 -9.68
C SER A 286 23.98 -26.03 -10.27
N CYS A 287 23.94 -25.72 -11.56
CA CYS A 287 22.68 -25.63 -12.30
C CYS A 287 21.90 -26.94 -12.20
N GLN A 288 20.69 -26.89 -11.68
CA GLN A 288 19.87 -28.09 -11.47
C GLN A 288 19.30 -28.71 -12.77
N LYS A 289 19.63 -28.09 -13.93
CA LYS A 289 19.28 -28.64 -15.24
C LYS A 289 20.49 -29.19 -16.00
N CYS A 290 21.58 -28.42 -16.16
CA CYS A 290 22.76 -28.86 -16.92
C CYS A 290 23.93 -29.28 -16.05
N GLU A 291 23.81 -29.20 -14.76
CA GLU A 291 24.82 -29.61 -13.75
C GLU A 291 26.13 -28.83 -13.79
N GLN A 292 26.23 -27.76 -14.58
CA GLN A 292 27.40 -26.89 -14.58
C GLN A 292 27.52 -26.10 -13.28
N PRO A 293 28.77 -25.95 -12.74
CA PRO A 293 28.97 -25.29 -11.43
C PRO A 293 28.64 -23.81 -11.49
N PHE A 294 28.10 -23.29 -10.40
CA PHE A 294 28.02 -21.85 -10.18
C PHE A 294 29.39 -21.30 -9.75
N PHE A 295 29.57 -19.99 -9.85
CA PHE A 295 30.87 -19.34 -9.69
C PHE A 295 31.53 -19.50 -8.29
N TRP A 296 30.76 -19.86 -7.25
CA TRP A 296 31.29 -20.14 -5.92
C TRP A 296 31.69 -21.61 -5.69
N ASN A 297 31.34 -22.53 -6.60
CA ASN A 297 31.65 -23.94 -6.48
C ASN A 297 33.05 -24.24 -7.04
N ILE A 298 34.08 -23.80 -6.29
CA ILE A 298 35.47 -23.84 -6.70
C ILE A 298 35.94 -25.27 -6.98
N LYS A 299 35.52 -26.25 -6.16
CA LYS A 299 35.88 -27.65 -6.32
C LYS A 299 35.45 -28.19 -7.67
N GLN A 300 34.15 -28.03 -8.00
CA GLN A 300 33.61 -28.53 -9.28
C GLN A 300 34.14 -27.75 -10.48
N MET A 301 34.42 -26.45 -10.35
CA MET A 301 35.11 -25.69 -11.39
C MET A 301 36.51 -26.24 -11.69
N TRP A 302 37.26 -26.61 -10.65
CA TRP A 302 38.57 -27.21 -10.76
C TRP A 302 38.50 -28.59 -11.45
N ASP A 303 37.61 -29.47 -10.99
CA ASP A 303 37.43 -30.84 -11.52
C ASP A 303 36.95 -30.82 -12.97
N SER A 304 36.03 -29.96 -13.32
CA SER A 304 35.45 -29.87 -14.68
C SER A 304 36.24 -28.96 -15.64
N LYS A 305 37.21 -28.21 -15.14
CA LYS A 305 37.98 -27.19 -15.88
C LYS A 305 37.07 -26.16 -16.55
N THR A 306 35.93 -25.86 -15.97
CA THR A 306 34.96 -24.88 -16.48
C THR A 306 34.84 -23.71 -15.54
N LEU A 307 34.66 -22.50 -16.12
CA LEU A 307 34.38 -21.29 -15.34
C LEU A 307 32.94 -21.37 -14.79
N GLY A 308 32.77 -20.99 -13.52
CA GLY A 308 31.48 -20.96 -12.87
C GLY A 308 30.50 -19.99 -13.50
N LEU A 309 29.22 -20.37 -13.47
CA LEU A 309 28.12 -19.61 -14.04
C LEU A 309 27.39 -18.81 -12.96
N ARG A 310 26.70 -17.76 -13.38
CA ARG A 310 25.82 -16.99 -12.49
C ARG A 310 24.56 -17.81 -12.18
N GLN A 311 24.18 -17.84 -10.90
CA GLN A 311 22.95 -18.46 -10.45
C GLN A 311 21.75 -17.58 -10.74
N HIS A 312 20.71 -18.18 -11.27
CA HIS A 312 19.35 -17.64 -11.38
C HIS A 312 18.37 -18.65 -10.80
N HIS A 313 17.11 -18.23 -10.63
CA HIS A 313 16.03 -19.10 -10.19
C HIS A 313 14.85 -19.04 -11.15
N CYS A 314 14.29 -20.19 -11.48
CA CYS A 314 13.01 -20.28 -12.17
C CYS A 314 11.89 -19.78 -11.25
N ARG A 315 11.11 -18.81 -11.70
CA ARG A 315 10.01 -18.27 -10.89
C ARG A 315 8.87 -19.26 -10.72
N LYS A 316 8.70 -20.21 -11.64
CA LYS A 316 7.64 -21.20 -11.54
C LYS A 316 7.99 -22.37 -10.62
N CYS A 317 9.14 -23.03 -10.80
CA CYS A 317 9.51 -24.21 -10.03
C CYS A 317 10.52 -23.95 -8.91
N GLY A 318 11.16 -22.79 -8.87
CA GLY A 318 12.13 -22.42 -7.84
C GLY A 318 13.53 -23.02 -8.02
N LYS A 319 13.78 -23.80 -9.05
CA LYS A 319 15.10 -24.42 -9.28
C LYS A 319 16.19 -23.37 -9.50
N ALA A 320 17.38 -23.64 -8.95
CA ALA A 320 18.59 -22.88 -9.24
C ALA A 320 19.12 -23.28 -10.61
N ILE A 321 19.21 -22.34 -11.52
CA ILE A 321 19.52 -22.56 -12.94
C ILE A 321 20.47 -21.51 -13.48
N CYS A 322 21.23 -21.87 -14.53
CA CYS A 322 22.09 -20.93 -15.24
C CYS A 322 21.32 -20.15 -16.33
N GLY A 323 21.94 -19.11 -16.86
CA GLY A 323 21.34 -18.27 -17.90
C GLY A 323 21.01 -19.03 -19.20
N LYS A 324 21.80 -20.04 -19.56
CA LYS A 324 21.56 -20.84 -20.78
C LYS A 324 20.31 -21.73 -20.65
N CYS A 325 20.06 -22.28 -19.45
CA CYS A 325 18.91 -23.14 -19.20
C CYS A 325 17.64 -22.35 -18.84
N SER A 326 17.70 -21.04 -18.85
CA SER A 326 16.60 -20.10 -18.50
C SER A 326 16.64 -18.83 -19.33
N SER A 327 16.87 -18.96 -20.62
CA SER A 327 16.99 -17.83 -21.54
C SER A 327 15.66 -17.14 -21.85
N LYS A 328 14.56 -17.83 -21.65
CA LYS A 328 13.22 -17.32 -21.94
C LYS A 328 12.52 -16.77 -20.69
N ARG A 329 11.58 -15.88 -20.93
CA ARG A 329 10.77 -15.26 -19.88
C ARG A 329 9.30 -15.35 -20.26
N SER A 330 8.43 -15.32 -19.24
CA SER A 330 6.98 -15.26 -19.42
C SER A 330 6.33 -14.58 -18.24
N THR A 331 5.15 -14.04 -18.46
CA THR A 331 4.23 -13.71 -17.35
C THR A 331 3.62 -15.01 -16.81
N TYR A 332 3.27 -15.00 -15.53
CA TYR A 332 2.55 -16.11 -14.91
C TYR A 332 1.63 -15.58 -13.80
N PRO A 333 0.49 -14.96 -14.18
CA PRO A 333 -0.39 -14.24 -13.26
C PRO A 333 -0.96 -15.09 -12.14
N ILE A 334 -1.15 -16.40 -12.35
CA ILE A 334 -1.66 -17.29 -11.30
C ILE A 334 -0.73 -17.36 -10.07
N MET A 335 0.57 -17.13 -10.24
CA MET A 335 1.55 -16.98 -9.17
C MET A 335 1.85 -15.52 -8.81
N GLY A 336 1.09 -14.56 -9.35
CA GLY A 336 1.26 -13.14 -9.12
C GLY A 336 2.23 -12.43 -10.07
N PHE A 337 2.82 -13.09 -11.04
CA PHE A 337 3.79 -12.50 -11.96
C PHE A 337 3.07 -11.89 -13.18
N GLU A 338 2.78 -10.61 -13.10
CA GLU A 338 2.10 -9.86 -14.16
C GLU A 338 3.07 -9.25 -15.19
N PHE A 339 4.36 -9.35 -14.96
CA PHE A 339 5.41 -8.98 -15.91
C PHE A 339 6.29 -10.18 -16.26
N GLN A 340 7.12 -10.03 -17.28
CA GLN A 340 7.99 -11.09 -17.78
C GLN A 340 9.03 -11.49 -16.73
N VAL A 341 8.99 -12.73 -16.26
CA VAL A 341 9.96 -13.28 -15.31
C VAL A 341 10.71 -14.46 -15.90
N ARG A 342 11.91 -14.69 -15.38
CA ARG A 342 12.77 -15.78 -15.80
C ARG A 342 12.16 -17.14 -15.43
N MET A 343 12.14 -18.05 -16.39
CA MET A 343 11.72 -19.44 -16.21
C MET A 343 12.71 -20.39 -16.83
N CYS A 344 12.84 -21.58 -16.25
CA CYS A 344 13.65 -22.64 -16.87
C CYS A 344 12.99 -23.15 -18.15
N ASP A 345 13.79 -23.74 -19.04
CA ASP A 345 13.30 -24.23 -20.33
C ASP A 345 12.17 -25.27 -20.18
N ASP A 346 12.23 -26.09 -19.16
CA ASP A 346 11.18 -27.08 -18.91
C ASP A 346 9.84 -26.44 -18.51
N CYS A 347 9.87 -25.42 -17.64
CA CYS A 347 8.66 -24.73 -17.21
C CYS A 347 8.06 -23.86 -18.33
N ILE A 348 8.90 -23.20 -19.13
CA ILE A 348 8.40 -22.33 -20.21
C ILE A 348 7.61 -23.12 -21.25
N ASP A 349 8.01 -24.36 -21.52
CA ASP A 349 7.33 -25.23 -22.48
C ASP A 349 5.97 -25.74 -21.96
N THR A 350 5.73 -25.66 -20.67
CA THR A 350 4.45 -26.08 -20.05
C THR A 350 3.42 -24.95 -19.97
N ILE A 351 3.83 -23.71 -20.19
CA ILE A 351 2.94 -22.53 -20.08
C ILE A 351 2.12 -22.38 -21.36
N LYS A 352 0.80 -22.39 -21.18
CA LYS A 352 -0.17 -22.18 -22.24
C LYS A 352 -0.53 -20.70 -22.36
N GLU A 353 -1.13 -20.30 -23.48
CA GLU A 353 -1.57 -18.92 -23.69
C GLU A 353 -2.61 -18.48 -22.64
N GLU A 354 -3.49 -19.37 -22.22
CA GLU A 354 -4.47 -19.13 -21.17
C GLU A 354 -3.82 -18.83 -19.82
N ASP A 355 -2.65 -19.41 -19.52
CA ASP A 355 -1.91 -19.18 -18.27
C ASP A 355 -1.28 -17.76 -18.22
N ARG A 356 -1.20 -17.07 -19.35
CA ARG A 356 -0.67 -15.71 -19.49
C ARG A 356 -1.76 -14.64 -19.38
N THR A 357 -3.02 -15.04 -19.24
CA THR A 357 -4.13 -14.08 -19.11
C THR A 357 -3.95 -13.22 -17.88
N PRO A 358 -3.87 -11.87 -18.03
CA PRO A 358 -3.68 -10.98 -16.92
C PRO A 358 -4.80 -11.07 -15.88
N LEU A 359 -4.43 -11.06 -14.60
CA LEU A 359 -5.33 -10.98 -13.45
C LEU A 359 -5.31 -9.59 -12.81
N ALA A 360 -4.68 -8.65 -13.48
CA ALA A 360 -4.61 -7.25 -13.06
C ALA A 360 -4.71 -6.32 -14.28
N THR A 361 -5.14 -5.09 -14.05
CA THR A 361 -5.12 -4.01 -15.03
C THR A 361 -4.17 -2.93 -14.56
N PHE A 362 -3.39 -2.37 -15.49
CA PHE A 362 -2.33 -1.41 -15.21
C PHE A 362 -2.65 -0.08 -15.88
N HIS A 363 -2.55 0.99 -15.09
CA HIS A 363 -2.77 2.36 -15.56
C HIS A 363 -1.53 3.18 -15.18
N GLU A 364 -0.89 3.72 -16.19
CA GLU A 364 0.29 4.57 -16.01
C GLU A 364 -0.12 6.04 -16.01
N GLY A 365 0.56 6.84 -15.19
CA GLY A 365 0.36 8.27 -15.13
C GLY A 365 1.65 9.00 -14.73
N LYS A 366 1.76 10.25 -15.14
CA LYS A 366 2.85 11.14 -14.74
C LYS A 366 2.49 11.83 -13.41
N HIS A 367 2.67 11.12 -12.33
CA HIS A 367 2.30 11.61 -11.01
C HIS A 367 3.10 10.87 -9.94
N ASN A 368 3.73 11.60 -9.02
CA ASN A 368 4.39 10.96 -7.89
C ASN A 368 3.35 10.67 -6.81
N ILE A 369 3.07 9.41 -6.56
CA ILE A 369 2.10 9.02 -5.55
C ILE A 369 2.82 8.65 -4.25
N ALA A 370 2.51 9.37 -3.18
CA ALA A 370 2.95 9.06 -1.82
C ALA A 370 1.81 8.51 -0.96
N HIS A 371 0.58 8.88 -1.27
CA HIS A 371 -0.61 8.48 -0.52
C HIS A 371 -1.83 8.40 -1.44
N MET A 372 -2.77 7.55 -1.09
CA MET A 372 -4.05 7.39 -1.77
C MET A 372 -5.14 7.19 -0.74
N ASP A 373 -6.30 7.78 -1.00
CA ASP A 373 -7.55 7.47 -0.30
C ASP A 373 -8.65 7.18 -1.32
N MET A 374 -9.60 6.37 -0.93
CA MET A 374 -10.68 5.95 -1.81
C MET A 374 -12.01 6.00 -1.08
N ASP A 375 -13.04 6.43 -1.80
CA ASP A 375 -14.44 6.30 -1.43
C ASP A 375 -15.13 5.39 -2.44
N PRO A 376 -15.22 4.08 -2.17
CA PRO A 376 -15.81 3.14 -3.11
C PRO A 376 -17.30 3.41 -3.37
N SER A 377 -18.03 3.94 -2.39
CA SER A 377 -19.46 4.23 -2.53
C SER A 377 -19.75 5.30 -3.59
N ARG A 378 -18.83 6.25 -3.78
CA ARG A 378 -18.90 7.28 -4.80
C ARG A 378 -18.05 6.98 -6.03
N GLY A 379 -17.27 5.90 -6.00
CA GLY A 379 -16.31 5.56 -7.05
C GLY A 379 -15.19 6.58 -7.20
N LEU A 380 -14.80 7.26 -6.12
CA LEU A 380 -13.77 8.30 -6.11
C LEU A 380 -12.48 7.81 -5.48
N MET A 381 -11.37 8.27 -6.02
CA MET A 381 -10.03 8.09 -5.46
C MET A 381 -9.31 9.44 -5.48
N VAL A 382 -8.55 9.72 -4.43
CA VAL A 382 -7.63 10.86 -4.37
C VAL A 382 -6.20 10.35 -4.22
N THR A 383 -5.27 10.96 -4.97
CA THR A 383 -3.84 10.67 -4.89
C THR A 383 -3.06 11.97 -4.71
N CYS A 384 -1.94 11.89 -4.01
CA CYS A 384 -1.06 13.03 -3.78
C CYS A 384 0.40 12.57 -3.64
N GLY A 385 1.33 13.48 -3.78
CA GLY A 385 2.74 13.14 -3.61
C GLY A 385 3.71 14.31 -3.73
N SER A 386 4.96 13.98 -4.02
CA SER A 386 6.08 14.93 -4.05
C SER A 386 6.03 15.93 -5.21
N ASP A 387 5.21 15.71 -6.21
CA ASP A 387 4.95 16.67 -7.30
C ASP A 387 4.04 17.83 -6.90
N ARG A 388 3.62 17.90 -5.63
CA ARG A 388 2.79 18.98 -5.03
C ARG A 388 1.36 19.02 -5.55
N VAL A 389 0.94 18.03 -6.30
CA VAL A 389 -0.37 17.97 -6.95
C VAL A 389 -1.24 16.93 -6.26
N VAL A 390 -2.51 17.29 -6.06
CA VAL A 390 -3.56 16.38 -5.61
C VAL A 390 -4.47 16.09 -6.79
N LYS A 391 -4.69 14.82 -7.09
CA LYS A 391 -5.55 14.38 -8.19
C LYS A 391 -6.75 13.63 -7.68
N ILE A 392 -7.92 13.95 -8.21
CA ILE A 392 -9.18 13.28 -7.91
C ILE A 392 -9.59 12.50 -9.16
N TRP A 393 -9.85 11.20 -8.96
CA TRP A 393 -10.13 10.24 -10.02
C TRP A 393 -11.53 9.66 -9.89
N ASP A 394 -12.21 9.51 -11.02
CA ASP A 394 -13.37 8.63 -11.15
C ASP A 394 -12.90 7.20 -11.42
N MET A 395 -13.18 6.30 -10.50
CA MET A 395 -12.79 4.89 -10.55
C MET A 395 -13.96 3.98 -10.95
N THR A 396 -15.13 4.50 -11.25
CA THR A 396 -16.36 3.70 -11.49
C THR A 396 -16.19 2.69 -12.61
N GLN A 397 -15.48 3.03 -13.68
CA GLN A 397 -15.22 2.11 -14.78
C GLN A 397 -14.22 1.01 -14.44
N VAL A 398 -13.36 1.24 -13.45
CA VAL A 398 -12.28 0.33 -13.07
C VAL A 398 -12.73 -0.65 -11.99
N ILE A 399 -13.50 -0.17 -11.02
CA ILE A 399 -14.00 -0.97 -9.89
C ILE A 399 -15.39 -1.56 -10.13
N GLY A 400 -15.95 -1.34 -11.32
CA GLY A 400 -17.23 -1.90 -11.77
C GLY A 400 -18.45 -1.14 -11.27
N SER A 401 -19.49 -1.12 -12.12
CA SER A 401 -20.76 -0.43 -11.87
C SER A 401 -21.63 -1.05 -10.75
N SER A 402 -21.32 -2.28 -10.34
CA SER A 402 -22.07 -2.98 -9.29
C SER A 402 -21.91 -2.36 -7.90
N VAL A 403 -20.81 -1.66 -7.64
CA VAL A 403 -20.59 -0.97 -6.35
C VAL A 403 -21.43 0.30 -6.26
N ALA A 404 -21.53 1.06 -7.35
CA ALA A 404 -22.35 2.27 -7.41
C ALA A 404 -23.85 1.97 -7.40
N ALA A 405 -24.29 0.84 -7.98
CA ALA A 405 -25.69 0.43 -8.04
C ALA A 405 -26.24 -0.13 -6.72
N GLY A 406 -25.36 -0.69 -5.87
CA GLY A 406 -25.74 -1.26 -4.56
C GLY A 406 -26.13 -0.24 -3.50
N PHE A 407 -25.82 1.04 -3.69
CA PHE A 407 -26.12 2.12 -2.75
C PHE A 407 -27.28 3.02 -3.17
N SER A 408 -27.84 2.83 -4.38
CA SER A 408 -28.98 3.62 -4.86
C SER A 408 -30.34 3.04 -4.46
N SER A 409 -30.38 1.90 -3.76
CA SER A 409 -31.62 1.21 -3.39
C SER A 409 -31.79 0.98 -1.88
N ARG A 410 -31.25 1.87 -1.03
CA ARG A 410 -31.59 1.90 0.40
C ARG A 410 -31.81 3.33 0.89
#